data_0b0e11f07cdf206d2ff5454a4e790119
#
_entry.id   0b0e11f07cdf206d2ff5454a4e790119
#
_cell.length_a   1.000
_cell.length_b   1.000
_cell.length_c   1.000
_cell.angle_alpha   90.00
_cell.angle_beta   90.00
_cell.angle_gamma   90.00
#
_symmetry.space_group_name_H-M   'P 1'
#
loop_
_entity.id
_entity.type
_entity.pdbx_description
1 polymer ?
#
loop_
_entity_poly.entity_id
_entity_poly.type
_entity_poly.pdbx_seq_one_letter_code
_entity_poly.pdbx_strand_id
1 'polypeptide(L)'
;MNSKKKILIAGNFNIIHSGHLRIFRILESMNADIIIALNNDLYPSIQINYKTRYKNLKLIHSINKIIKIEDNYLNILESINPDFIIKSSDPNYSKIENKFCKNNNCEFIFTSGHNFEKNLLPKKYIKNSLSDFIKRHNIKKDLLIKKINSFKSLKVAVFGDTIIDEYLYCDSVGVSQEDSNTIYSVTKEEISLGGAFFVASLISTLGDKTFFFTTLPSEEKYLQLIYKNKNKNLEIINYKDSNKKGVIKTRFKYDQKNIFRLSKIDDLQINNTGEFLFIDYLNKIIDNLDLIIFSDFNYGTISKSLFNKVYKIASKKKIPIFADSQSSSQVGNLDKYKNCKLITPTEYEARLMLSSNDGLALLANNVLKKLNPDNLIITLGKDGILIRNNSEKLNLDILPAFNNSPKDVSGAGDAFFAISSLSMASGLDIWNTSILGSLAAAEQIKFVGHKLITNKILVNLVNKI
;
A
#
# COMPACT_ATOMS: atom_id res chain seq x y z
N MET A 1 -6.36 26.24 -27.07
CA MET A 1 -6.91 24.87 -27.08
C MET A 1 -5.82 23.95 -26.62
N ASN A 2 -5.93 23.34 -25.42
CA ASN A 2 -4.95 22.35 -24.98
C ASN A 2 -5.03 21.13 -25.89
N SER A 3 -3.93 20.79 -26.60
CA SER A 3 -3.86 19.57 -27.40
C SER A 3 -4.14 18.36 -26.53
N LYS A 4 -4.96 17.43 -27.01
CA LYS A 4 -5.18 16.14 -26.33
C LYS A 4 -3.85 15.44 -26.13
N LYS A 5 -3.65 14.87 -24.93
CA LYS A 5 -2.45 14.09 -24.65
C LYS A 5 -2.45 12.80 -25.44
N LYS A 6 -1.28 12.38 -25.94
CA LYS A 6 -1.10 11.16 -26.70
C LYS A 6 -0.60 10.03 -25.82
N ILE A 7 -1.29 8.92 -25.81
CA ILE A 7 -0.95 7.72 -25.02
C ILE A 7 -0.62 6.58 -26.00
N LEU A 8 0.57 6.03 -25.90
CA LEU A 8 1.02 4.91 -26.70
C LEU A 8 1.03 3.61 -25.90
N ILE A 9 0.48 2.54 -26.50
CA ILE A 9 0.53 1.18 -25.96
C ILE A 9 1.07 0.25 -27.05
N ALA A 10 2.21 -0.38 -26.81
CA ALA A 10 2.80 -1.35 -27.73
C ALA A 10 2.59 -2.78 -27.23
N GLY A 11 2.25 -3.71 -28.14
CA GLY A 11 2.07 -5.11 -27.76
C GLY A 11 1.60 -6.05 -28.86
N ASN A 12 1.47 -7.31 -28.50
CA ASN A 12 1.03 -8.38 -29.41
C ASN A 12 -0.49 -8.42 -29.58
N PHE A 13 -1.25 -8.21 -28.51
CA PHE A 13 -2.71 -8.29 -28.48
C PHE A 13 -3.29 -9.56 -29.11
N ASN A 14 -2.65 -10.72 -28.87
CA ASN A 14 -3.16 -12.01 -29.36
C ASN A 14 -4.61 -12.24 -28.89
N ILE A 15 -4.89 -11.94 -27.63
CA ILE A 15 -6.22 -12.01 -27.03
C ILE A 15 -6.48 -10.70 -26.30
N ILE A 16 -7.64 -10.09 -26.55
CA ILE A 16 -8.11 -8.95 -25.76
C ILE A 16 -8.88 -9.51 -24.57
N HIS A 17 -8.33 -9.34 -23.38
CA HIS A 17 -8.92 -9.81 -22.13
C HIS A 17 -9.35 -8.63 -21.25
N SER A 18 -10.02 -8.92 -20.14
CA SER A 18 -10.56 -7.90 -19.22
C SER A 18 -9.51 -6.91 -18.72
N GLY A 19 -8.24 -7.32 -18.58
CA GLY A 19 -7.13 -6.43 -18.24
C GLY A 19 -6.88 -5.34 -19.29
N HIS A 20 -6.91 -5.70 -20.58
CA HIS A 20 -6.81 -4.72 -21.67
C HIS A 20 -8.01 -3.77 -21.69
N LEU A 21 -9.23 -4.31 -21.55
CA LEU A 21 -10.45 -3.50 -21.52
C LEU A 21 -10.48 -2.54 -20.34
N ARG A 22 -9.98 -2.98 -19.18
CA ARG A 22 -9.83 -2.11 -17.98
C ARG A 22 -8.86 -0.96 -18.25
N ILE A 23 -7.72 -1.22 -18.89
CA ILE A 23 -6.75 -0.19 -19.27
C ILE A 23 -7.40 0.82 -20.24
N PHE A 24 -8.04 0.35 -21.31
CA PHE A 24 -8.70 1.22 -22.26
C PHE A 24 -9.77 2.10 -21.63
N ARG A 25 -10.59 1.54 -20.73
CA ARG A 25 -11.61 2.29 -20.00
C ARG A 25 -11.01 3.35 -19.06
N ILE A 26 -9.87 3.06 -18.44
CA ILE A 26 -9.12 4.02 -17.62
C ILE A 26 -8.64 5.19 -18.51
N LEU A 27 -8.12 4.87 -19.68
CA LEU A 27 -7.55 5.85 -20.59
C LEU A 27 -8.62 6.73 -21.26
N GLU A 28 -9.82 6.19 -21.52
CA GLU A 28 -10.97 6.97 -21.96
C GLU A 28 -11.27 8.14 -21.01
N SER A 29 -11.18 7.90 -19.70
CA SER A 29 -11.43 8.95 -18.69
C SER A 29 -10.37 10.04 -18.67
N MET A 30 -9.20 9.83 -19.29
CA MET A 30 -8.11 10.80 -19.34
C MET A 30 -8.26 11.84 -20.48
N ASN A 31 -9.31 11.75 -21.30
CA ASN A 31 -9.53 12.59 -22.49
C ASN A 31 -8.26 12.72 -23.37
N ALA A 32 -7.61 11.58 -23.64
CA ALA A 32 -6.37 11.47 -24.38
C ALA A 32 -6.56 10.66 -25.66
N ASP A 33 -5.68 10.83 -26.62
CA ASP A 33 -5.64 10.02 -27.85
C ASP A 33 -4.89 8.71 -27.58
N ILE A 34 -5.60 7.58 -27.63
CA ILE A 34 -5.05 6.25 -27.40
C ILE A 34 -4.54 5.69 -28.74
N ILE A 35 -3.24 5.43 -28.79
CA ILE A 35 -2.56 4.92 -29.98
C ILE A 35 -1.98 3.54 -29.66
N ILE A 36 -2.32 2.54 -30.44
CA ILE A 36 -1.79 1.18 -30.32
C ILE A 36 -0.68 0.96 -31.34
N ALA A 37 0.51 0.58 -30.87
CA ALA A 37 1.56 0.04 -31.73
C ALA A 37 1.48 -1.50 -31.69
N LEU A 38 0.98 -2.09 -32.79
CA LEU A 38 0.68 -3.51 -32.89
C LEU A 38 1.82 -4.25 -33.58
N ASN A 39 2.39 -5.26 -32.93
CA ASN A 39 3.46 -6.08 -33.50
C ASN A 39 3.01 -6.80 -34.81
N ASN A 40 3.91 -6.91 -35.80
CA ASN A 40 3.70 -7.72 -36.98
C ASN A 40 3.72 -9.23 -36.66
N ASP A 41 3.42 -10.06 -37.65
CA ASP A 41 3.32 -11.52 -37.45
C ASP A 41 4.68 -12.22 -37.31
N LEU A 42 5.79 -11.55 -37.58
CA LEU A 42 7.15 -12.07 -37.41
C LEU A 42 7.66 -11.95 -35.96
N TYR A 43 6.93 -11.24 -35.13
CA TYR A 43 7.35 -11.04 -33.71
C TYR A 43 7.21 -12.34 -32.91
N PRO A 44 8.20 -12.69 -32.07
CA PRO A 44 8.12 -13.87 -31.22
C PRO A 44 6.86 -13.87 -30.34
N SER A 45 6.25 -15.06 -30.18
CA SER A 45 5.01 -15.27 -29.40
C SER A 45 3.70 -14.79 -30.04
N ILE A 46 3.68 -14.40 -31.30
CA ILE A 46 2.43 -14.16 -32.01
C ILE A 46 1.72 -15.50 -32.31
N GLN A 47 0.45 -15.57 -31.92
CA GLN A 47 -0.41 -16.76 -32.08
C GLN A 47 -1.57 -16.50 -33.08
N ILE A 48 -1.97 -15.25 -33.20
CA ILE A 48 -3.07 -14.81 -34.05
C ILE A 48 -2.53 -13.81 -35.06
N ASN A 49 -2.87 -14.00 -36.36
CA ASN A 49 -2.36 -13.13 -37.41
C ASN A 49 -2.75 -11.65 -37.21
N TYR A 50 -1.93 -10.76 -37.74
CA TYR A 50 -2.06 -9.30 -37.63
C TYR A 50 -3.47 -8.82 -38.02
N LYS A 51 -4.01 -9.31 -39.15
CA LYS A 51 -5.32 -8.87 -39.67
C LYS A 51 -6.46 -9.11 -38.67
N THR A 52 -6.43 -10.25 -37.97
CA THR A 52 -7.44 -10.59 -36.94
C THR A 52 -7.25 -9.75 -35.69
N ARG A 53 -6.01 -9.59 -35.23
CA ARG A 53 -5.69 -8.76 -34.04
C ARG A 53 -6.06 -7.29 -34.29
N TYR A 54 -5.76 -6.77 -35.46
CA TYR A 54 -6.15 -5.42 -35.89
C TYR A 54 -7.66 -5.23 -35.90
N LYS A 55 -8.44 -6.19 -36.47
CA LYS A 55 -9.90 -6.13 -36.45
C LYS A 55 -10.47 -6.12 -35.04
N ASN A 56 -9.94 -6.96 -34.17
CA ASN A 56 -10.40 -7.03 -32.77
C ASN A 56 -10.16 -5.71 -32.02
N LEU A 57 -8.99 -5.10 -32.20
CA LEU A 57 -8.67 -3.79 -31.61
C LEU A 57 -9.54 -2.67 -32.17
N LYS A 58 -9.89 -2.72 -33.46
CA LYS A 58 -10.72 -1.71 -34.10
C LYS A 58 -12.18 -1.69 -33.61
N LEU A 59 -12.63 -2.75 -32.94
CA LEU A 59 -13.95 -2.80 -32.28
C LEU A 59 -13.99 -2.03 -30.95
N ILE A 60 -12.84 -1.59 -30.44
CA ILE A 60 -12.74 -0.86 -29.19
C ILE A 60 -12.80 0.63 -29.50
N HIS A 61 -13.91 1.26 -29.16
CA HIS A 61 -14.19 2.67 -29.52
C HIS A 61 -13.20 3.69 -28.94
N SER A 62 -12.56 3.36 -27.82
CA SER A 62 -11.57 4.23 -27.17
C SER A 62 -10.22 4.31 -27.90
N ILE A 63 -9.94 3.40 -28.84
CA ILE A 63 -8.68 3.40 -29.59
C ILE A 63 -8.79 4.36 -30.78
N ASN A 64 -7.98 5.43 -30.76
CA ASN A 64 -7.99 6.45 -31.80
C ASN A 64 -7.18 6.02 -33.04
N LYS A 65 -6.06 5.31 -32.85
CA LYS A 65 -5.17 4.90 -33.94
C LYS A 65 -4.48 3.57 -33.65
N ILE A 66 -4.31 2.75 -34.70
CA ILE A 66 -3.53 1.50 -34.63
C ILE A 66 -2.43 1.59 -35.69
N ILE A 67 -1.17 1.41 -35.26
CA ILE A 67 0.02 1.49 -36.11
C ILE A 67 0.70 0.11 -36.10
N LYS A 68 1.08 -0.39 -37.25
CA LYS A 68 1.84 -1.64 -37.37
C LYS A 68 3.31 -1.39 -37.04
N ILE A 69 3.89 -2.20 -36.17
CA ILE A 69 5.34 -2.21 -35.97
C ILE A 69 5.94 -3.12 -37.04
N GLU A 70 6.68 -2.52 -37.99
CA GLU A 70 7.37 -3.29 -39.04
C GLU A 70 8.81 -3.61 -38.59
N ASP A 71 9.76 -2.71 -38.72
CA ASP A 71 11.17 -3.00 -38.43
C ASP A 71 11.82 -2.07 -37.38
N ASN A 72 11.36 -0.83 -37.28
CA ASN A 72 11.97 0.13 -36.36
C ASN A 72 10.93 0.80 -35.45
N TYR A 73 10.83 0.31 -34.23
CA TYR A 73 9.92 0.83 -33.20
C TYR A 73 10.30 2.27 -32.77
N LEU A 74 11.59 2.63 -32.80
CA LEU A 74 12.04 3.97 -32.44
C LEU A 74 11.46 5.05 -33.37
N ASN A 75 11.37 4.80 -34.65
CA ASN A 75 10.76 5.73 -35.60
C ASN A 75 9.28 5.99 -35.30
N ILE A 76 8.57 4.98 -34.77
CA ILE A 76 7.18 5.13 -34.36
C ILE A 76 7.12 6.04 -33.12
N LEU A 77 7.99 5.85 -32.14
CA LEU A 77 8.08 6.71 -30.95
C LEU A 77 8.36 8.17 -31.33
N GLU A 78 9.31 8.40 -32.24
CA GLU A 78 9.68 9.74 -32.71
C GLU A 78 8.54 10.41 -33.48
N SER A 79 7.86 9.66 -34.37
CA SER A 79 6.76 10.20 -35.17
C SER A 79 5.50 10.53 -34.38
N ILE A 80 5.22 9.77 -33.34
CA ILE A 80 4.04 9.99 -32.47
C ILE A 80 4.36 11.06 -31.44
N ASN A 81 5.57 11.05 -30.89
CA ASN A 81 6.01 11.82 -29.74
C ASN A 81 4.96 11.77 -28.60
N PRO A 82 4.76 10.60 -27.97
CA PRO A 82 3.72 10.40 -27.00
C PRO A 82 4.02 11.12 -25.69
N ASP A 83 2.98 11.62 -25.01
CA ASP A 83 3.10 12.15 -23.65
C ASP A 83 3.23 11.02 -22.62
N PHE A 84 2.60 9.87 -22.91
CA PHE A 84 2.64 8.68 -22.05
C PHE A 84 2.88 7.42 -22.87
N ILE A 85 3.74 6.54 -22.37
CA ILE A 85 3.85 5.15 -22.84
C ILE A 85 3.35 4.24 -21.75
N ILE A 86 2.34 3.42 -22.08
CA ILE A 86 1.76 2.46 -21.14
C ILE A 86 2.19 1.06 -21.54
N LYS A 87 2.68 0.31 -20.55
CA LYS A 87 3.11 -1.06 -20.76
C LYS A 87 2.58 -2.00 -19.70
N SER A 88 2.15 -3.18 -20.15
CA SER A 88 2.09 -4.36 -19.29
C SER A 88 3.50 -4.99 -19.23
N SER A 89 3.69 -6.03 -18.45
CA SER A 89 4.96 -6.64 -18.06
C SER A 89 5.88 -7.22 -19.17
N ASP A 90 5.79 -6.78 -20.44
CA ASP A 90 6.65 -7.29 -21.52
C ASP A 90 8.01 -6.55 -21.55
N PRO A 91 9.15 -7.24 -21.29
CA PRO A 91 10.46 -6.61 -21.16
C PRO A 91 11.13 -6.20 -22.47
N ASN A 92 10.63 -6.62 -23.64
CA ASN A 92 11.39 -6.55 -24.88
C ASN A 92 11.62 -5.13 -25.42
N TYR A 93 10.69 -4.19 -25.20
CA TYR A 93 10.84 -2.79 -25.64
C TYR A 93 11.22 -1.82 -24.51
N SER A 94 11.28 -2.27 -23.27
CA SER A 94 11.48 -1.38 -22.12
C SER A 94 12.77 -0.56 -22.18
N LYS A 95 13.84 -1.07 -22.78
CA LYS A 95 15.11 -0.33 -22.94
C LYS A 95 14.99 0.83 -23.92
N ILE A 96 14.33 0.61 -25.07
CA ILE A 96 14.13 1.63 -26.12
C ILE A 96 13.19 2.71 -25.60
N GLU A 97 12.07 2.32 -25.01
CA GLU A 97 11.06 3.22 -24.47
C GLU A 97 11.60 4.04 -23.30
N ASN A 98 12.34 3.42 -22.39
CA ASN A 98 13.01 4.13 -21.28
C ASN A 98 14.04 5.16 -21.78
N LYS A 99 14.82 4.79 -22.81
CA LYS A 99 15.79 5.72 -23.42
C LYS A 99 15.06 6.88 -24.10
N PHE A 100 13.96 6.59 -24.81
CA PHE A 100 13.15 7.61 -25.45
C PHE A 100 12.53 8.56 -24.43
N CYS A 101 11.88 8.05 -23.38
CA CYS A 101 11.26 8.89 -22.35
C CYS A 101 12.28 9.72 -21.56
N LYS A 102 13.50 9.20 -21.36
CA LYS A 102 14.59 9.98 -20.72
C LYS A 102 15.02 11.20 -21.53
N ASN A 103 14.94 11.11 -22.85
CA ASN A 103 15.40 12.15 -23.77
C ASN A 103 14.28 13.10 -24.24
N ASN A 104 13.01 12.71 -24.03
CA ASN A 104 11.84 13.45 -24.46
C ASN A 104 10.91 13.69 -23.25
N ASN A 105 10.00 14.63 -23.38
CA ASN A 105 9.01 14.95 -22.32
C ASN A 105 7.88 13.91 -22.27
N CYS A 106 8.23 12.63 -22.08
CA CYS A 106 7.35 11.49 -22.08
C CYS A 106 7.40 10.76 -20.73
N GLU A 107 6.23 10.43 -20.17
CA GLU A 107 6.12 9.64 -18.95
C GLU A 107 5.88 8.16 -19.29
N PHE A 108 6.60 7.27 -18.59
CA PHE A 108 6.44 5.84 -18.73
C PHE A 108 5.58 5.26 -17.60
N ILE A 109 4.48 4.59 -17.94
CA ILE A 109 3.50 4.04 -16.99
C ILE A 109 3.44 2.53 -17.13
N PHE A 110 3.73 1.80 -16.05
CA PHE A 110 3.48 0.36 -16.00
C PHE A 110 2.09 0.07 -15.44
N THR A 111 1.35 -0.80 -16.12
CA THR A 111 0.07 -1.30 -15.63
C THR A 111 0.19 -2.78 -15.30
N SER A 112 -0.35 -3.23 -14.16
CA SER A 112 -0.56 -4.65 -13.94
C SER A 112 -1.67 -5.13 -14.86
N GLY A 113 -1.29 -5.73 -15.98
CA GLY A 113 -2.23 -6.54 -16.75
C GLY A 113 -2.75 -7.63 -15.81
N HIS A 114 -4.06 -7.64 -15.53
CA HIS A 114 -4.64 -8.63 -14.64
C HIS A 114 -4.45 -10.04 -15.18
N ASN A 115 -4.02 -10.94 -14.34
CA ASN A 115 -3.73 -12.35 -14.52
C ASN A 115 -4.92 -13.23 -14.98
N PHE A 116 -5.73 -12.79 -15.92
CA PHE A 116 -6.69 -13.70 -16.59
C PHE A 116 -6.02 -14.74 -17.47
N GLU A 117 -4.80 -14.45 -17.92
CA GLU A 117 -3.98 -15.41 -18.69
C GLU A 117 -3.39 -16.55 -17.87
N LYS A 118 -3.48 -16.52 -16.52
CA LYS A 118 -2.93 -17.61 -15.67
C LYS A 118 -3.46 -18.98 -16.00
N ASN A 119 -4.66 -19.08 -16.58
CA ASN A 119 -5.28 -20.34 -16.95
C ASN A 119 -5.14 -20.68 -18.45
N LEU A 120 -4.66 -19.75 -19.28
CA LEU A 120 -4.58 -19.92 -20.74
C LEU A 120 -3.13 -19.93 -21.27
N LEU A 121 -2.16 -19.48 -20.49
CA LEU A 121 -0.74 -19.48 -20.88
C LEU A 121 0.08 -20.53 -20.13
N PRO A 122 1.08 -21.15 -20.80
CA PRO A 122 1.98 -22.08 -20.12
C PRO A 122 2.67 -21.42 -18.92
N LYS A 123 2.82 -22.15 -17.82
CA LYS A 123 3.42 -21.69 -16.52
C LYS A 123 4.76 -20.95 -16.64
N LYS A 124 5.43 -21.01 -17.76
CA LYS A 124 6.72 -20.36 -18.09
C LYS A 124 6.63 -18.82 -18.09
N TYR A 125 5.45 -18.22 -18.38
CA TYR A 125 5.27 -16.77 -18.50
C TYR A 125 4.84 -16.07 -17.21
N ILE A 126 4.46 -16.82 -16.18
CA ILE A 126 3.94 -16.26 -14.90
C ILE A 126 5.06 -15.81 -13.97
N LYS A 127 6.29 -16.27 -14.18
CA LYS A 127 7.46 -15.98 -13.31
C LYS A 127 8.04 -14.55 -13.49
N ASN A 128 7.61 -13.79 -14.48
CA ASN A 128 8.38 -12.63 -14.96
C ASN A 128 8.06 -11.30 -14.26
N SER A 129 6.95 -11.12 -13.55
CA SER A 129 6.56 -9.80 -13.04
C SER A 129 7.45 -9.28 -11.90
N LEU A 130 7.80 -10.13 -10.92
CA LEU A 130 8.70 -9.75 -9.83
C LEU A 130 10.15 -9.64 -10.33
N SER A 131 10.62 -10.59 -11.14
CA SER A 131 11.97 -10.56 -11.70
C SER A 131 12.19 -9.34 -12.61
N ASP A 132 11.16 -8.92 -13.34
CA ASP A 132 11.22 -7.73 -14.19
C ASP A 132 11.27 -6.45 -13.35
N PHE A 133 10.48 -6.36 -12.28
CA PHE A 133 10.54 -5.24 -11.33
C PHE A 133 11.94 -5.13 -10.71
N ILE A 134 12.50 -6.25 -10.23
CA ILE A 134 13.86 -6.33 -9.68
C ILE A 134 14.89 -5.82 -10.68
N LYS A 135 14.79 -6.25 -11.95
CA LYS A 135 15.72 -5.81 -13.03
C LYS A 135 15.55 -4.33 -13.36
N ARG A 136 14.31 -3.84 -13.52
CA ARG A 136 14.03 -2.44 -13.86
C ARG A 136 14.61 -1.46 -12.84
N HIS A 137 14.45 -1.79 -11.57
CA HIS A 137 14.86 -0.93 -10.46
C HIS A 137 16.21 -1.31 -9.87
N ASN A 138 16.96 -2.25 -10.52
CA ASN A 138 18.29 -2.70 -10.08
C ASN A 138 18.33 -3.07 -8.59
N ILE A 139 17.30 -3.81 -8.13
CA ILE A 139 17.17 -4.25 -6.74
C ILE A 139 18.25 -5.26 -6.41
N LYS A 140 19.03 -4.99 -5.35
CA LYS A 140 20.13 -5.86 -4.90
C LYS A 140 19.81 -6.43 -3.52
N LYS A 141 19.81 -7.75 -3.39
CA LYS A 141 19.53 -8.44 -2.12
C LYS A 141 20.47 -8.00 -1.00
N ASP A 142 21.77 -7.90 -1.29
CA ASP A 142 22.79 -7.50 -0.30
C ASP A 142 22.52 -6.10 0.27
N LEU A 143 22.05 -5.16 -0.59
CA LEU A 143 21.66 -3.82 -0.15
C LEU A 143 20.44 -3.91 0.79
N LEU A 144 19.42 -4.68 0.44
CA LEU A 144 18.24 -4.87 1.28
C LEU A 144 18.63 -5.46 2.65
N ILE A 145 19.43 -6.52 2.67
CA ILE A 145 19.89 -7.18 3.90
C ILE A 145 20.72 -6.21 4.76
N LYS A 146 21.67 -5.46 4.14
CA LYS A 146 22.46 -4.44 4.84
C LYS A 146 21.55 -3.40 5.51
N LYS A 147 20.51 -2.95 4.81
CA LYS A 147 19.57 -1.93 5.32
C LYS A 147 18.63 -2.49 6.39
N ILE A 148 18.14 -3.73 6.26
CA ILE A 148 17.39 -4.40 7.32
C ILE A 148 18.22 -4.45 8.61
N ASN A 149 19.51 -4.78 8.53
CA ASN A 149 20.40 -4.83 9.68
C ASN A 149 20.66 -3.45 10.31
N SER A 150 20.48 -2.35 9.58
CA SER A 150 20.60 -0.99 10.13
C SER A 150 19.34 -0.49 10.84
N PHE A 151 18.18 -1.17 10.72
CA PHE A 151 16.97 -0.76 11.45
C PHE A 151 17.19 -0.67 12.97
N LYS A 152 18.02 -1.55 13.51
CA LYS A 152 18.36 -1.61 14.95
C LYS A 152 18.96 -0.32 15.52
N SER A 153 19.35 0.64 14.72
CA SER A 153 19.85 1.96 15.18
C SER A 153 18.77 3.05 15.14
N LEU A 154 17.58 2.78 14.56
CA LEU A 154 16.55 3.79 14.35
C LEU A 154 15.73 4.03 15.63
N LYS A 155 15.55 5.31 15.95
CA LYS A 155 14.67 5.79 17.04
C LYS A 155 13.43 6.43 16.42
N VAL A 156 12.26 5.94 16.81
CA VAL A 156 11.00 6.21 16.13
C VAL A 156 9.96 6.74 17.08
N ALA A 157 9.25 7.81 16.69
CA ALA A 157 8.01 8.21 17.34
C ALA A 157 6.81 7.72 16.52
N VAL A 158 5.89 6.98 17.13
CA VAL A 158 4.65 6.49 16.51
C VAL A 158 3.48 7.15 17.20
N PHE A 159 2.60 7.80 16.43
CA PHE A 159 1.33 8.34 16.90
C PHE A 159 0.19 7.51 16.32
N GLY A 160 -0.80 7.14 17.15
CA GLY A 160 -1.96 6.44 16.62
C GLY A 160 -2.87 5.78 17.63
N ASP A 161 -3.96 5.21 17.12
CA ASP A 161 -5.01 4.60 17.90
C ASP A 161 -4.68 3.15 18.28
N THR A 162 -4.75 2.81 19.56
CA THR A 162 -4.68 1.41 20.01
C THR A 162 -6.03 0.75 19.81
N ILE A 163 -6.04 -0.43 19.17
CA ILE A 163 -7.23 -1.25 18.94
C ILE A 163 -7.07 -2.59 19.65
N ILE A 164 -8.12 -3.01 20.33
CA ILE A 164 -8.23 -4.36 20.88
C ILE A 164 -9.05 -5.21 19.90
N ASP A 165 -8.45 -6.26 19.36
CA ASP A 165 -9.12 -7.22 18.50
C ASP A 165 -9.40 -8.50 19.30
N GLU A 166 -10.67 -8.75 19.60
CA GLU A 166 -11.13 -9.96 20.27
C GLU A 166 -11.64 -10.97 19.25
N TYR A 167 -11.27 -12.22 19.40
CA TYR A 167 -11.75 -13.35 18.60
C TYR A 167 -12.44 -14.33 19.54
N LEU A 168 -13.77 -14.43 19.41
CA LEU A 168 -14.60 -15.38 20.12
C LEU A 168 -14.92 -16.56 19.20
N TYR A 169 -14.30 -17.70 19.46
CA TYR A 169 -14.59 -18.93 18.74
C TYR A 169 -15.83 -19.57 19.35
N CYS A 170 -16.79 -19.91 18.53
CA CYS A 170 -18.11 -20.35 18.96
C CYS A 170 -18.44 -21.70 18.31
N ASP A 171 -19.22 -22.49 19.05
CA ASP A 171 -19.90 -23.67 18.52
C ASP A 171 -21.42 -23.42 18.50
N SER A 172 -22.12 -23.94 17.48
CA SER A 172 -23.58 -23.88 17.42
C SER A 172 -24.16 -24.92 18.37
N VAL A 173 -25.01 -24.48 19.29
CA VAL A 173 -25.67 -25.35 20.28
C VAL A 173 -27.13 -25.63 19.97
N GLY A 174 -27.73 -24.97 18.95
CA GLY A 174 -29.09 -25.17 18.53
C GLY A 174 -29.77 -23.89 18.05
N VAL A 175 -31.11 -23.96 17.98
CA VAL A 175 -31.95 -22.83 17.61
C VAL A 175 -32.76 -22.40 18.83
N SER A 176 -32.86 -21.09 19.03
CA SER A 176 -33.67 -20.51 20.10
C SER A 176 -35.17 -20.89 19.90
N GLN A 177 -35.85 -21.19 20.99
CA GLN A 177 -37.31 -21.44 20.96
C GLN A 177 -38.09 -20.13 20.91
N GLU A 178 -37.47 -18.99 21.27
CA GLU A 178 -38.13 -17.69 21.36
C GLU A 178 -38.13 -16.92 20.04
N ASP A 179 -37.04 -16.99 19.28
CA ASP A 179 -36.85 -16.10 18.12
C ASP A 179 -36.27 -16.79 16.86
N SER A 180 -36.19 -18.12 16.84
CA SER A 180 -35.64 -18.93 15.74
C SER A 180 -34.18 -18.58 15.33
N ASN A 181 -33.43 -17.86 16.15
CA ASN A 181 -32.05 -17.56 15.90
C ASN A 181 -31.15 -18.73 16.31
N THR A 182 -30.03 -18.91 15.62
CA THR A 182 -29.01 -19.89 16.03
C THR A 182 -28.31 -19.41 17.30
N ILE A 183 -28.28 -20.29 18.31
CA ILE A 183 -27.56 -20.06 19.56
C ILE A 183 -26.13 -20.53 19.40
N TYR A 184 -25.18 -19.68 19.75
CA TYR A 184 -23.75 -19.96 19.75
C TYR A 184 -23.19 -19.93 21.16
N SER A 185 -22.41 -20.93 21.52
CA SER A 185 -21.64 -20.97 22.78
C SER A 185 -20.18 -20.62 22.49
N VAL A 186 -19.61 -19.71 23.28
CA VAL A 186 -18.18 -19.35 23.18
C VAL A 186 -17.35 -20.47 23.79
N THR A 187 -16.46 -21.06 22.99
CA THR A 187 -15.58 -22.17 23.42
C THR A 187 -14.15 -21.73 23.63
N LYS A 188 -13.73 -20.64 22.97
CA LYS A 188 -12.38 -20.09 23.11
C LYS A 188 -12.39 -18.58 22.88
N GLU A 189 -11.59 -17.87 23.64
CA GLU A 189 -11.35 -16.43 23.49
C GLU A 189 -9.86 -16.18 23.19
N GLU A 190 -9.58 -15.34 22.21
CA GLU A 190 -8.23 -14.83 21.92
C GLU A 190 -8.29 -13.30 21.78
N ILE A 191 -7.32 -12.62 22.37
CA ILE A 191 -7.19 -11.15 22.28
C ILE A 191 -5.89 -10.83 21.57
N SER A 192 -5.98 -10.00 20.55
CA SER A 192 -4.84 -9.45 19.81
C SER A 192 -4.79 -7.94 19.95
N LEU A 193 -3.58 -7.39 20.06
CA LEU A 193 -3.36 -5.95 20.15
C LEU A 193 -3.07 -5.42 18.73
N GLY A 194 -4.00 -4.66 18.20
CA GLY A 194 -4.00 -4.15 16.82
C GLY A 194 -3.83 -2.63 16.72
N GLY A 195 -4.11 -2.13 15.54
CA GLY A 195 -3.99 -0.72 15.22
C GLY A 195 -2.55 -0.23 15.33
N ALA A 196 -2.38 1.01 15.73
CA ALA A 196 -1.06 1.61 15.88
C ALA A 196 -0.19 0.93 16.95
N PHE A 197 -0.80 0.20 17.91
CA PHE A 197 -0.03 -0.63 18.86
C PHE A 197 0.74 -1.75 18.13
N PHE A 198 0.12 -2.40 17.14
CA PHE A 198 0.81 -3.41 16.33
C PHE A 198 1.95 -2.80 15.51
N VAL A 199 1.72 -1.65 14.87
CA VAL A 199 2.77 -0.90 14.14
C VAL A 199 3.93 -0.54 15.07
N ALA A 200 3.66 0.03 16.25
CA ALA A 200 4.68 0.41 17.24
C ALA A 200 5.44 -0.83 17.77
N SER A 201 4.73 -1.93 18.02
CA SER A 201 5.33 -3.19 18.49
C SER A 201 6.24 -3.82 17.43
N LEU A 202 5.82 -3.80 16.16
CA LEU A 202 6.64 -4.30 15.05
C LEU A 202 7.91 -3.46 14.90
N ILE A 203 7.79 -2.14 14.92
CA ILE A 203 8.91 -1.20 14.84
C ILE A 203 9.87 -1.40 16.02
N SER A 204 9.37 -1.53 17.24
CA SER A 204 10.19 -1.74 18.45
C SER A 204 10.92 -3.08 18.47
N THR A 205 10.45 -4.06 17.71
CA THR A 205 11.14 -5.36 17.52
C THR A 205 12.35 -5.24 16.61
N LEU A 206 12.36 -4.24 15.72
CA LEU A 206 13.37 -4.04 14.67
C LEU A 206 14.29 -2.86 14.95
N GLY A 207 13.78 -1.81 15.60
CA GLY A 207 14.47 -0.55 15.92
C GLY A 207 15.18 -0.56 17.25
N ASP A 208 15.89 0.54 17.55
CA ASP A 208 16.56 0.80 18.83
C ASP A 208 15.56 1.16 19.92
N LYS A 209 14.79 2.23 19.67
CA LYS A 209 13.80 2.76 20.61
C LYS A 209 12.56 3.25 19.87
N THR A 210 11.39 2.89 20.38
CA THR A 210 10.11 3.34 19.84
C THR A 210 9.31 4.04 20.92
N PHE A 211 8.91 5.29 20.66
CA PHE A 211 8.06 6.10 21.51
C PHE A 211 6.64 6.09 20.93
N PHE A 212 5.70 5.51 21.63
CA PHE A 212 4.34 5.33 21.15
C PHE A 212 3.35 6.25 21.86
N PHE A 213 2.86 7.25 21.15
CA PHE A 213 1.89 8.25 21.60
C PHE A 213 0.48 7.76 21.26
N THR A 214 -0.30 7.45 22.27
CA THR A 214 -1.61 6.83 22.08
C THR A 214 -2.57 7.15 23.22
N THR A 215 -3.84 6.83 22.98
CA THR A 215 -4.86 6.73 24.03
C THR A 215 -5.23 5.26 24.22
N LEU A 216 -5.09 4.73 25.44
CA LEU A 216 -5.36 3.33 25.74
C LEU A 216 -6.80 3.13 26.23
N PRO A 217 -7.37 1.93 26.08
CA PRO A 217 -8.63 1.56 26.68
C PRO A 217 -8.59 1.76 28.21
N SER A 218 -9.72 2.09 28.80
CA SER A 218 -9.83 2.30 30.26
C SER A 218 -9.94 1.00 31.05
N GLU A 219 -10.34 -0.11 30.42
CA GLU A 219 -10.55 -1.39 31.08
C GLU A 219 -9.23 -2.04 31.51
N GLU A 220 -9.12 -2.38 32.80
CA GLU A 220 -7.91 -2.88 33.43
C GLU A 220 -7.35 -4.16 32.76
N LYS A 221 -8.22 -5.08 32.33
CA LYS A 221 -7.81 -6.32 31.65
C LYS A 221 -6.98 -6.05 30.37
N TYR A 222 -7.34 -4.99 29.62
CA TYR A 222 -6.60 -4.63 28.39
C TYR A 222 -5.30 -3.89 28.73
N LEU A 223 -5.31 -3.03 29.75
CA LEU A 223 -4.09 -2.37 30.20
C LEU A 223 -3.04 -3.39 30.63
N GLN A 224 -3.42 -4.37 31.45
CA GLN A 224 -2.51 -5.45 31.88
C GLN A 224 -1.97 -6.22 30.67
N LEU A 225 -2.82 -6.54 29.69
CA LEU A 225 -2.40 -7.24 28.46
C LEU A 225 -1.40 -6.41 27.66
N ILE A 226 -1.66 -5.10 27.48
CA ILE A 226 -0.80 -4.17 26.74
C ILE A 226 0.58 -4.10 27.41
N TYR A 227 0.64 -3.86 28.70
CA TYR A 227 1.91 -3.73 29.42
C TYR A 227 2.68 -5.05 29.52
N LYS A 228 1.98 -6.19 29.62
CA LYS A 228 2.59 -7.53 29.58
C LYS A 228 3.24 -7.85 28.23
N ASN A 229 2.62 -7.45 27.13
CA ASN A 229 3.11 -7.72 25.79
C ASN A 229 4.03 -6.61 25.22
N LYS A 230 4.28 -5.57 26.00
CA LYS A 230 5.16 -4.48 25.61
C LYS A 230 6.61 -4.94 25.46
N ASN A 231 7.20 -4.71 24.27
CA ASN A 231 8.62 -4.92 24.06
C ASN A 231 9.45 -3.94 24.94
N LYS A 232 10.64 -4.36 25.39
CA LYS A 232 11.55 -3.51 26.17
C LYS A 232 11.95 -2.20 25.46
N ASN A 233 11.99 -2.23 24.12
CA ASN A 233 12.31 -1.08 23.29
C ASN A 233 11.11 -0.17 23.01
N LEU A 234 9.90 -0.55 23.46
CA LEU A 234 8.67 0.23 23.28
C LEU A 234 8.38 1.04 24.56
N GLU A 235 8.34 2.34 24.44
CA GLU A 235 7.91 3.25 25.49
C GLU A 235 6.55 3.84 25.13
N ILE A 236 5.56 3.67 26.01
CA ILE A 236 4.18 4.09 25.76
C ILE A 236 3.93 5.42 26.46
N ILE A 237 3.63 6.45 25.69
CA ILE A 237 3.19 7.75 26.14
C ILE A 237 1.66 7.78 26.00
N ASN A 238 0.99 7.41 27.10
CA ASN A 238 -0.46 7.29 27.13
C ASN A 238 -1.10 8.56 27.69
N TYR A 239 -2.01 9.17 26.92
CA TYR A 239 -2.93 10.15 27.47
C TYR A 239 -4.19 9.44 27.98
N LYS A 240 -4.40 9.48 29.30
CA LYS A 240 -5.59 8.90 29.93
C LYS A 240 -6.71 9.93 29.96
N ASP A 241 -7.73 9.72 29.12
CA ASP A 241 -8.97 10.50 29.13
C ASP A 241 -10.07 9.67 29.79
N SER A 242 -10.67 10.20 30.86
CA SER A 242 -11.76 9.52 31.59
C SER A 242 -13.00 9.31 30.73
N ASN A 243 -13.19 10.13 29.72
CA ASN A 243 -14.33 10.05 28.81
C ASN A 243 -14.09 9.10 27.64
N LYS A 244 -12.84 8.66 27.41
CA LYS A 244 -12.47 7.79 26.30
C LYS A 244 -12.38 6.33 26.74
N LYS A 245 -13.28 5.49 26.19
CA LYS A 245 -13.37 4.06 26.54
C LYS A 245 -12.42 3.17 25.73
N GLY A 246 -11.89 3.70 24.62
CA GLY A 246 -11.04 2.96 23.69
C GLY A 246 -11.82 2.23 22.61
N VAL A 247 -11.11 1.51 21.75
CA VAL A 247 -11.68 0.81 20.58
C VAL A 247 -11.50 -0.69 20.73
N ILE A 248 -12.62 -1.43 20.74
CA ILE A 248 -12.65 -2.89 20.88
C ILE A 248 -13.42 -3.45 19.69
N LYS A 249 -12.82 -4.37 18.94
CA LYS A 249 -13.41 -5.06 17.79
C LYS A 249 -13.52 -6.53 18.09
N THR A 250 -14.73 -7.01 18.36
CA THR A 250 -15.02 -8.40 18.66
C THR A 250 -15.49 -9.13 17.40
N ARG A 251 -14.83 -10.22 17.05
CA ARG A 251 -15.18 -11.10 15.93
C ARG A 251 -15.64 -12.45 16.45
N PHE A 252 -16.89 -12.78 16.19
CA PHE A 252 -17.45 -14.09 16.49
C PHE A 252 -17.15 -15.03 15.33
N LYS A 253 -16.50 -16.15 15.60
CA LYS A 253 -16.07 -17.13 14.60
C LYS A 253 -16.72 -18.47 14.86
N TYR A 254 -17.28 -19.06 13.81
CA TYR A 254 -17.75 -20.44 13.76
C TYR A 254 -17.13 -21.10 12.53
N ASP A 255 -16.59 -22.29 12.69
CA ASP A 255 -15.89 -23.03 11.61
C ASP A 255 -14.92 -22.13 10.82
N GLN A 256 -14.07 -21.39 11.52
CA GLN A 256 -13.08 -20.41 10.99
C GLN A 256 -13.67 -19.21 10.21
N LYS A 257 -15.00 -19.12 10.03
CA LYS A 257 -15.68 -17.99 9.38
C LYS A 257 -16.15 -16.98 10.42
N ASN A 258 -16.09 -15.70 10.05
CA ASN A 258 -16.74 -14.68 10.87
C ASN A 258 -18.25 -14.74 10.64
N ILE A 259 -19.01 -15.04 11.70
CA ILE A 259 -20.49 -15.02 11.68
C ILE A 259 -21.05 -13.66 12.05
N PHE A 260 -20.34 -12.95 12.95
CA PHE A 260 -20.79 -11.66 13.44
C PHE A 260 -19.56 -10.81 13.83
N ARG A 261 -19.69 -9.48 13.72
CA ARG A 261 -18.67 -8.51 14.19
C ARG A 261 -19.36 -7.45 15.02
N LEU A 262 -18.85 -7.23 16.23
CA LEU A 262 -19.26 -6.15 17.12
C LEU A 262 -18.10 -5.19 17.32
N SER A 263 -18.33 -3.88 17.18
CA SER A 263 -17.32 -2.87 17.43
C SER A 263 -17.83 -1.90 18.48
N LYS A 264 -17.13 -1.82 19.63
CA LYS A 264 -17.25 -0.70 20.55
C LYS A 264 -16.29 0.36 20.06
N ILE A 265 -16.83 1.44 19.52
CA ILE A 265 -16.06 2.53 18.91
C ILE A 265 -16.21 3.74 19.80
N ASP A 266 -15.08 4.34 20.10
CA ASP A 266 -15.00 5.64 20.75
C ASP A 266 -14.06 6.49 19.89
N ASP A 267 -14.64 7.48 19.20
CA ASP A 267 -13.96 8.37 18.26
C ASP A 267 -13.78 9.79 18.82
N LEU A 268 -13.96 9.96 20.13
CA LEU A 268 -13.68 11.22 20.78
C LEU A 268 -12.24 11.66 20.51
N GLN A 269 -12.12 12.87 19.96
CA GLN A 269 -10.81 13.41 19.65
C GLN A 269 -10.06 13.76 20.94
N ILE A 270 -8.74 13.56 20.91
CA ILE A 270 -7.85 14.01 21.97
C ILE A 270 -8.08 15.52 22.21
N ASN A 271 -8.20 15.90 23.48
CA ASN A 271 -8.40 17.27 23.88
C ASN A 271 -7.06 18.05 23.97
N ASN A 272 -7.14 19.35 24.23
CA ASN A 272 -5.96 20.21 24.30
C ASN A 272 -4.94 19.77 25.35
N THR A 273 -5.36 19.19 26.47
CA THR A 273 -4.47 18.67 27.52
C THR A 273 -3.67 17.47 27.00
N GLY A 274 -4.32 16.54 26.29
CA GLY A 274 -3.65 15.41 25.68
C GLY A 274 -2.70 15.82 24.55
N GLU A 275 -3.11 16.77 23.72
CA GLU A 275 -2.22 17.32 22.68
C GLU A 275 -0.98 17.97 23.33
N PHE A 276 -1.17 18.76 24.42
CA PHE A 276 -0.07 19.39 25.13
C PHE A 276 0.90 18.37 25.69
N LEU A 277 0.40 17.30 26.35
CA LEU A 277 1.22 16.23 26.87
C LEU A 277 2.08 15.57 25.78
N PHE A 278 1.48 15.27 24.63
CA PHE A 278 2.20 14.65 23.51
C PHE A 278 3.26 15.58 22.93
N ILE A 279 2.95 16.86 22.78
CA ILE A 279 3.89 17.86 22.24
C ILE A 279 5.03 18.13 23.22
N ASP A 280 4.75 18.25 24.52
CA ASP A 280 5.77 18.44 25.57
C ASP A 280 6.75 17.27 25.59
N TYR A 281 6.21 16.03 25.53
CA TYR A 281 7.07 14.84 25.49
C TYR A 281 7.87 14.75 24.17
N LEU A 282 7.25 15.03 23.03
CA LEU A 282 7.93 15.06 21.74
C LEU A 282 9.10 16.04 21.73
N ASN A 283 8.92 17.24 22.28
CA ASN A 283 9.98 18.25 22.37
C ASN A 283 11.20 17.77 23.17
N LYS A 284 11.02 16.88 24.16
CA LYS A 284 12.13 16.30 24.95
C LYS A 284 12.95 15.27 24.18
N ILE A 285 12.34 14.59 23.18
CA ILE A 285 12.97 13.47 22.48
C ILE A 285 13.34 13.78 21.02
N ILE A 286 12.79 14.86 20.45
CA ILE A 286 12.82 15.15 19.01
C ILE A 286 14.23 15.15 18.43
N ASP A 287 15.22 15.65 19.14
CA ASP A 287 16.61 15.73 18.68
C ASP A 287 17.30 14.37 18.53
N ASN A 288 16.68 13.32 19.10
CA ASN A 288 17.18 11.95 19.02
C ASN A 288 16.35 11.05 18.10
N LEU A 289 15.35 11.60 17.39
CA LEU A 289 14.50 10.81 16.51
C LEU A 289 15.02 10.78 15.08
N ASP A 290 14.92 9.63 14.45
CA ASP A 290 15.21 9.44 13.02
C ASP A 290 13.97 9.62 12.14
N LEU A 291 12.78 9.29 12.66
CA LEU A 291 11.51 9.43 11.93
C LEU A 291 10.31 9.54 12.86
N ILE A 292 9.21 10.08 12.32
CA ILE A 292 7.90 10.13 12.96
C ILE A 292 6.89 9.42 12.07
N ILE A 293 6.04 8.59 12.68
CA ILE A 293 5.02 7.77 12.02
C ILE A 293 3.64 8.13 12.57
N PHE A 294 2.70 8.39 11.68
CA PHE A 294 1.28 8.49 11.99
C PHE A 294 0.55 7.25 11.46
N SER A 295 0.10 6.39 12.36
CA SER A 295 -0.74 5.23 12.05
C SER A 295 -2.15 5.51 12.57
N ASP A 296 -2.95 6.12 11.70
CA ASP A 296 -4.22 6.74 12.06
C ASP A 296 -5.42 5.87 11.65
N PHE A 297 -6.14 5.38 12.61
CA PHE A 297 -7.38 4.61 12.41
C PHE A 297 -8.64 5.48 12.54
N ASN A 298 -8.46 6.79 12.70
CA ASN A 298 -9.51 7.79 12.83
C ASN A 298 -10.43 7.58 14.05
N TYR A 299 -9.86 7.09 15.16
CA TYR A 299 -10.54 6.98 16.45
C TYR A 299 -10.13 8.09 17.44
N GLY A 300 -9.61 9.21 16.91
CA GLY A 300 -9.48 10.46 17.64
C GLY A 300 -8.17 10.67 18.39
N THR A 301 -7.21 9.74 18.40
CA THR A 301 -5.88 10.00 18.98
C THR A 301 -5.11 11.05 18.20
N ILE A 302 -5.33 11.15 16.88
CA ILE A 302 -4.65 12.11 16.01
C ILE A 302 -5.65 13.16 15.50
N SER A 303 -5.69 14.30 16.15
CA SER A 303 -6.40 15.46 15.65
C SER A 303 -5.62 16.16 14.52
N LYS A 304 -6.30 16.93 13.68
CA LYS A 304 -5.64 17.81 12.69
C LYS A 304 -4.70 18.83 13.34
N SER A 305 -5.08 19.33 14.53
CA SER A 305 -4.27 20.25 15.34
C SER A 305 -2.97 19.60 15.76
N LEU A 306 -3.04 18.38 16.34
CA LEU A 306 -1.88 17.62 16.76
C LEU A 306 -0.92 17.37 15.59
N PHE A 307 -1.43 16.87 14.46
CA PHE A 307 -0.60 16.64 13.27
C PHE A 307 0.14 17.92 12.85
N ASN A 308 -0.56 19.05 12.75
CA ASN A 308 0.03 20.33 12.33
C ASN A 308 1.14 20.80 13.30
N LYS A 309 0.95 20.62 14.62
CA LYS A 309 1.95 20.95 15.64
C LYS A 309 3.20 20.07 15.49
N VAL A 310 2.99 18.76 15.39
CA VAL A 310 4.09 17.78 15.19
C VAL A 310 4.82 18.04 13.87
N TYR A 311 4.10 18.27 12.77
CA TYR A 311 4.68 18.59 11.47
C TYR A 311 5.58 19.84 11.55
N LYS A 312 5.13 20.89 12.23
CA LYS A 312 5.91 22.13 12.40
C LYS A 312 7.21 21.89 13.17
N ILE A 313 7.18 21.04 14.20
CA ILE A 313 8.36 20.69 15.00
C ILE A 313 9.33 19.84 14.17
N ALA A 314 8.81 18.77 13.53
CA ALA A 314 9.60 17.84 12.71
C ALA A 314 10.27 18.54 11.53
N SER A 315 9.55 19.43 10.83
CA SER A 315 10.09 20.19 9.70
C SER A 315 11.27 21.09 10.08
N LYS A 316 11.22 21.73 11.26
CA LYS A 316 12.34 22.53 11.78
C LYS A 316 13.58 21.69 12.04
N LYS A 317 13.40 20.45 12.46
CA LYS A 317 14.48 19.48 12.76
C LYS A 317 14.81 18.56 11.58
N LYS A 318 14.15 18.73 10.43
CA LYS A 318 14.31 17.92 9.20
C LYS A 318 14.05 16.41 9.44
N ILE A 319 13.18 16.08 10.37
CA ILE A 319 12.79 14.69 10.67
C ILE A 319 11.66 14.28 9.71
N PRO A 320 11.82 13.18 8.95
CA PRO A 320 10.81 12.73 8.00
C PRO A 320 9.55 12.21 8.71
N ILE A 321 8.39 12.53 8.12
CA ILE A 321 7.09 12.07 8.59
C ILE A 321 6.52 11.07 7.60
N PHE A 322 6.02 9.96 8.11
CA PHE A 322 5.34 8.90 7.38
C PHE A 322 3.90 8.81 7.89
N ALA A 323 2.93 8.64 7.01
CA ALA A 323 1.54 8.61 7.41
C ALA A 323 0.74 7.53 6.66
N ASP A 324 -0.10 6.85 7.42
CA ASP A 324 -1.14 5.96 6.94
C ASP A 324 -2.44 6.31 7.65
N SER A 325 -3.53 6.46 6.90
CA SER A 325 -4.84 6.80 7.46
C SER A 325 -5.88 5.84 6.95
N GLN A 326 -6.28 4.94 7.83
CA GLN A 326 -7.15 3.83 7.48
C GLN A 326 -8.64 4.18 7.59
N SER A 327 -9.40 3.67 6.63
CA SER A 327 -10.86 3.67 6.64
C SER A 327 -11.36 2.27 6.93
N SER A 328 -11.83 2.02 8.13
CA SER A 328 -12.41 0.72 8.50
C SER A 328 -13.86 0.86 8.96
N SER A 329 -14.08 1.09 10.25
CA SER A 329 -15.40 1.40 10.81
C SER A 329 -15.71 2.91 10.80
N GLN A 330 -14.69 3.72 10.54
CA GLN A 330 -14.77 5.18 10.35
C GLN A 330 -14.27 5.56 8.96
N VAL A 331 -14.75 6.69 8.46
CA VAL A 331 -14.26 7.27 7.21
C VAL A 331 -12.92 7.93 7.47
N GLY A 332 -11.86 7.44 6.85
CA GLY A 332 -10.51 7.98 6.98
C GLY A 332 -10.40 9.40 6.43
N ASN A 333 -9.55 10.20 7.06
CA ASN A 333 -9.27 11.57 6.64
C ASN A 333 -7.80 11.74 6.26
N LEU A 334 -7.46 11.36 5.03
CA LEU A 334 -6.13 11.54 4.46
C LEU A 334 -5.75 13.02 4.26
N ASP A 335 -6.73 13.94 4.15
CA ASP A 335 -6.49 15.36 3.84
C ASP A 335 -5.63 16.10 4.88
N LYS A 336 -5.52 15.56 6.08
CA LYS A 336 -4.66 16.14 7.13
C LYS A 336 -3.16 15.86 6.89
N TYR A 337 -2.77 14.80 6.14
CA TYR A 337 -1.39 14.35 5.98
C TYR A 337 -0.72 14.95 4.73
N LYS A 338 -0.41 16.24 4.78
CA LYS A 338 0.29 16.93 3.67
C LYS A 338 1.81 16.92 3.88
N ASN A 339 2.54 16.91 2.77
CA ASN A 339 4.01 17.02 2.71
C ASN A 339 4.74 15.95 3.53
N CYS A 340 4.17 14.75 3.62
CA CYS A 340 4.81 13.61 4.26
C CYS A 340 5.89 12.99 3.36
N LYS A 341 6.87 12.31 3.95
CA LYS A 341 7.89 11.56 3.21
C LYS A 341 7.30 10.39 2.44
N LEU A 342 6.32 9.71 3.02
CA LEU A 342 5.57 8.59 2.43
C LEU A 342 4.13 8.60 2.94
N ILE A 343 3.19 8.30 2.04
CA ILE A 343 1.79 8.00 2.35
C ILE A 343 1.42 6.67 1.69
N THR A 344 0.66 5.81 2.40
CA THR A 344 0.36 4.44 1.95
C THR A 344 -1.14 4.09 1.92
N PRO A 345 -2.02 4.90 1.32
CA PRO A 345 -3.45 4.62 1.31
C PRO A 345 -3.79 3.34 0.53
N THR A 346 -4.93 2.75 0.85
CA THR A 346 -5.59 1.81 -0.05
C THR A 346 -6.21 2.54 -1.25
N GLU A 347 -6.48 1.82 -2.34
CA GLU A 347 -7.23 2.37 -3.49
C GLU A 347 -8.56 2.97 -3.04
N TYR A 348 -9.26 2.29 -2.12
CA TYR A 348 -10.54 2.76 -1.57
C TYR A 348 -10.40 4.12 -0.85
N GLU A 349 -9.42 4.27 0.02
CA GLU A 349 -9.16 5.50 0.77
C GLU A 349 -8.75 6.67 -0.14
N ALA A 350 -7.91 6.39 -1.13
CA ALA A 350 -7.53 7.38 -2.13
C ALA A 350 -8.75 7.86 -2.95
N ARG A 351 -9.63 6.95 -3.37
CA ARG A 351 -10.87 7.27 -4.08
C ARG A 351 -11.85 8.04 -3.22
N LEU A 352 -11.99 7.62 -1.97
CA LEU A 352 -12.87 8.29 -1.00
C LEU A 352 -12.45 9.74 -0.77
N MET A 353 -11.15 10.00 -0.53
CA MET A 353 -10.60 11.34 -0.32
C MET A 353 -10.82 12.25 -1.53
N LEU A 354 -10.74 11.72 -2.74
CA LEU A 354 -10.88 12.50 -3.98
C LEU A 354 -12.31 12.51 -4.54
N SER A 355 -13.21 11.71 -3.98
CA SER A 355 -14.56 11.44 -4.55
C SER A 355 -14.48 11.07 -6.03
N SER A 356 -13.49 10.23 -6.41
CA SER A 356 -13.12 9.99 -7.80
C SER A 356 -13.16 8.50 -8.16
N ASN A 357 -13.67 8.23 -9.37
CA ASN A 357 -13.63 6.93 -10.03
C ASN A 357 -12.54 6.85 -11.11
N ASP A 358 -11.58 7.78 -11.11
CA ASP A 358 -10.48 7.84 -12.08
C ASP A 358 -9.67 6.55 -12.15
N GLY A 359 -8.97 6.36 -13.26
CA GLY A 359 -7.98 5.30 -13.40
C GLY A 359 -6.84 5.45 -12.39
N LEU A 360 -6.17 4.34 -12.04
CA LEU A 360 -5.16 4.28 -10.99
C LEU A 360 -4.03 5.32 -11.15
N ALA A 361 -3.56 5.53 -12.38
CA ALA A 361 -2.50 6.51 -12.65
C ALA A 361 -2.96 7.95 -12.36
N LEU A 362 -4.17 8.29 -12.80
CA LEU A 362 -4.75 9.61 -12.56
C LEU A 362 -5.11 9.79 -11.07
N LEU A 363 -5.63 8.74 -10.45
CA LEU A 363 -5.88 8.70 -9.00
C LEU A 363 -4.58 9.03 -8.24
N ALA A 364 -3.48 8.35 -8.52
CA ALA A 364 -2.19 8.61 -7.89
C ALA A 364 -1.70 10.05 -8.12
N ASN A 365 -1.81 10.57 -9.34
CA ASN A 365 -1.45 11.95 -9.65
C ASN A 365 -2.29 12.96 -8.87
N ASN A 366 -3.59 12.72 -8.74
CA ASN A 366 -4.50 13.60 -8.00
C ASN A 366 -4.22 13.56 -6.49
N VAL A 367 -3.88 12.38 -5.93
CA VAL A 367 -3.40 12.25 -4.55
C VAL A 367 -2.12 13.06 -4.33
N LEU A 368 -1.13 12.93 -5.24
CA LEU A 368 0.11 13.71 -5.17
C LEU A 368 -0.15 15.22 -5.21
N LYS A 369 -1.00 15.69 -6.12
CA LYS A 369 -1.35 17.12 -6.20
C LYS A 369 -2.02 17.63 -4.94
N LYS A 370 -2.88 16.82 -4.30
CA LYS A 370 -3.66 17.24 -3.13
C LYS A 370 -2.84 17.21 -1.84
N LEU A 371 -2.03 16.18 -1.64
CA LEU A 371 -1.29 15.94 -0.39
C LEU A 371 0.20 16.29 -0.47
N ASN A 372 0.76 16.36 -1.68
CA ASN A 372 2.16 16.66 -1.96
C ASN A 372 3.17 15.82 -1.15
N PRO A 373 3.04 14.48 -1.07
CA PRO A 373 4.07 13.65 -0.45
C PRO A 373 5.28 13.51 -1.37
N ASP A 374 6.47 13.23 -0.80
CA ASP A 374 7.64 12.86 -1.61
C ASP A 374 7.41 11.53 -2.34
N ASN A 375 6.74 10.59 -1.68
CA ASN A 375 6.46 9.25 -2.17
C ASN A 375 5.04 8.83 -1.85
N LEU A 376 4.41 8.11 -2.77
CA LEU A 376 3.07 7.55 -2.63
C LEU A 376 3.07 6.07 -3.02
N ILE A 377 2.50 5.23 -2.16
CA ILE A 377 2.22 3.83 -2.49
C ILE A 377 0.73 3.58 -2.24
N ILE A 378 -0.01 3.25 -3.28
CA ILE A 378 -1.43 2.87 -3.16
C ILE A 378 -1.51 1.35 -3.10
N THR A 379 -2.06 0.81 -2.00
CA THR A 379 -2.24 -0.64 -1.86
C THR A 379 -3.50 -1.10 -2.60
N LEU A 380 -3.38 -2.19 -3.36
CA LEU A 380 -4.42 -2.73 -4.25
C LEU A 380 -4.91 -4.12 -3.79
N GLY A 381 -4.66 -4.48 -2.54
CA GLY A 381 -5.01 -5.78 -1.97
C GLY A 381 -4.31 -6.93 -2.71
N LYS A 382 -5.07 -7.88 -3.24
CA LYS A 382 -4.54 -9.05 -3.98
C LYS A 382 -3.79 -8.68 -5.27
N ASP A 383 -3.98 -7.47 -5.78
CA ASP A 383 -3.35 -6.98 -7.01
C ASP A 383 -1.96 -6.35 -6.74
N GLY A 384 -1.56 -6.25 -5.46
CA GLY A 384 -0.28 -5.72 -5.05
C GLY A 384 -0.33 -4.24 -4.70
N ILE A 385 0.62 -3.46 -5.23
CA ILE A 385 0.75 -2.03 -4.93
C ILE A 385 1.06 -1.22 -6.18
N LEU A 386 0.52 0.00 -6.25
CA LEU A 386 0.91 1.04 -7.19
C LEU A 386 1.90 1.98 -6.49
N ILE A 387 3.05 2.19 -7.10
CA ILE A 387 4.14 3.00 -6.57
C ILE A 387 4.27 4.27 -7.40
N ARG A 388 4.30 5.43 -6.75
CA ARG A 388 4.46 6.73 -7.40
C ARG A 388 5.51 7.56 -6.66
N ASN A 389 6.55 7.97 -7.38
CA ASN A 389 7.58 8.89 -6.90
C ASN A 389 7.39 10.27 -7.56
N ASN A 390 7.53 11.33 -6.80
CA ASN A 390 7.33 12.70 -7.30
C ASN A 390 8.57 13.27 -8.00
N SER A 391 9.77 12.69 -7.81
CA SER A 391 11.05 13.27 -8.23
C SER A 391 11.75 12.56 -9.38
N GLU A 392 11.32 11.35 -9.79
CA GLU A 392 12.02 10.55 -10.81
C GLU A 392 11.28 10.55 -12.16
N LYS A 393 12.04 10.40 -13.26
CA LYS A 393 11.47 10.27 -14.60
C LYS A 393 10.65 8.99 -14.78
N LEU A 394 11.13 7.85 -14.23
CA LEU A 394 10.33 6.64 -14.05
C LEU A 394 9.62 6.74 -12.70
N ASN A 395 8.48 7.34 -12.69
CA ASN A 395 7.84 7.81 -11.48
C ASN A 395 6.58 7.01 -11.09
N LEU A 396 6.20 5.99 -11.88
CA LEU A 396 5.04 5.13 -11.61
C LEU A 396 5.33 3.70 -12.05
N ASP A 397 5.16 2.73 -11.13
CA ASP A 397 5.23 1.29 -11.43
C ASP A 397 4.28 0.51 -10.52
N ILE A 398 4.05 -0.77 -10.83
CA ILE A 398 3.23 -1.69 -10.05
C ILE A 398 4.05 -2.90 -9.65
N LEU A 399 3.98 -3.24 -8.36
CA LEU A 399 4.55 -4.47 -7.81
C LEU A 399 3.41 -5.42 -7.43
N PRO A 400 3.37 -6.67 -7.95
CA PRO A 400 2.33 -7.62 -7.64
C PRO A 400 2.40 -8.10 -6.19
N ALA A 401 1.28 -8.59 -5.64
CA ALA A 401 1.27 -9.20 -4.33
C ALA A 401 2.10 -10.49 -4.29
N PHE A 402 2.82 -10.72 -3.20
CA PHE A 402 3.70 -11.91 -3.04
C PHE A 402 2.99 -13.12 -2.45
N ASN A 403 1.80 -12.95 -1.91
CA ASN A 403 0.99 -14.05 -1.37
C ASN A 403 -0.44 -13.96 -1.91
N ASN A 404 -0.90 -15.03 -2.58
CA ASN A 404 -2.22 -15.11 -3.18
C ASN A 404 -3.21 -16.00 -2.39
N SER A 405 -2.78 -16.53 -1.24
CA SER A 405 -3.58 -17.45 -0.40
C SER A 405 -3.52 -17.00 1.06
N PRO A 406 -4.13 -15.86 1.40
CA PRO A 406 -4.11 -15.34 2.77
C PRO A 406 -4.96 -16.21 3.70
N LYS A 407 -4.49 -16.41 4.95
CA LYS A 407 -5.31 -16.93 6.05
C LYS A 407 -6.14 -15.83 6.70
N ASP A 408 -5.50 -14.69 6.94
CA ASP A 408 -6.14 -13.47 7.45
C ASP A 408 -5.45 -12.26 6.83
N VAL A 409 -6.22 -11.29 6.37
CA VAL A 409 -5.67 -10.06 5.76
C VAL A 409 -5.44 -8.96 6.78
N SER A 410 -5.83 -9.19 8.04
CA SER A 410 -5.68 -8.20 9.12
C SER A 410 -4.20 -7.87 9.37
N GLY A 411 -3.88 -6.59 9.50
CA GLY A 411 -2.52 -6.12 9.76
C GLY A 411 -1.56 -6.16 8.56
N ALA A 412 -2.02 -6.55 7.36
CA ALA A 412 -1.18 -6.54 6.15
C ALA A 412 -0.70 -5.11 5.80
N GLY A 413 -1.63 -4.15 5.79
CA GLY A 413 -1.33 -2.73 5.57
C GLY A 413 -0.39 -2.17 6.63
N ASP A 414 -0.65 -2.51 7.90
CA ASP A 414 0.15 -2.09 9.04
C ASP A 414 1.61 -2.60 8.95
N ALA A 415 1.77 -3.89 8.63
CA ALA A 415 3.09 -4.48 8.42
C ALA A 415 3.81 -3.87 7.21
N PHE A 416 3.08 -3.65 6.10
CA PHE A 416 3.58 -2.96 4.93
C PHE A 416 4.09 -1.56 5.30
N PHE A 417 3.27 -0.77 5.96
CA PHE A 417 3.55 0.61 6.33
C PHE A 417 4.74 0.71 7.30
N ALA A 418 4.76 -0.11 8.36
CA ALA A 418 5.83 -0.13 9.35
C ALA A 418 7.20 -0.43 8.70
N ILE A 419 7.27 -1.50 7.89
CA ILE A 419 8.53 -1.90 7.25
C ILE A 419 8.94 -0.91 6.15
N SER A 420 7.99 -0.37 5.39
CA SER A 420 8.26 0.67 4.39
C SER A 420 8.83 1.93 5.04
N SER A 421 8.29 2.35 6.17
CA SER A 421 8.78 3.53 6.91
C SER A 421 10.21 3.35 7.40
N LEU A 422 10.54 2.21 8.04
CA LEU A 422 11.89 1.89 8.48
C LEU A 422 12.87 1.77 7.29
N SER A 423 12.42 1.14 6.20
CA SER A 423 13.23 0.96 4.99
C SER A 423 13.63 2.30 4.37
N MET A 424 12.68 3.20 4.20
CA MET A 424 12.94 4.52 3.63
C MET A 424 13.76 5.40 4.58
N ALA A 425 13.50 5.35 5.89
CA ALA A 425 14.30 6.05 6.89
C ALA A 425 15.75 5.55 6.94
N SER A 426 15.99 4.27 6.64
CA SER A 426 17.37 3.72 6.51
C SER A 426 18.08 4.15 5.23
N GLY A 427 17.44 4.94 4.35
CA GLY A 427 17.99 5.47 3.10
C GLY A 427 17.77 4.57 1.88
N LEU A 428 16.80 3.67 1.90
CA LEU A 428 16.33 2.99 0.69
C LEU A 428 15.41 3.92 -0.12
N ASP A 429 15.50 3.81 -1.45
CA ASP A 429 14.54 4.42 -2.36
C ASP A 429 13.16 3.75 -2.28
N ILE A 430 12.18 4.31 -2.96
CA ILE A 430 10.81 3.82 -2.93
C ILE A 430 10.67 2.40 -3.52
N TRP A 431 11.49 2.05 -4.52
CA TRP A 431 11.43 0.75 -5.20
C TRP A 431 11.91 -0.38 -4.29
N ASN A 432 13.07 -0.18 -3.66
CA ASN A 432 13.62 -1.09 -2.66
C ASN A 432 12.70 -1.19 -1.43
N THR A 433 12.19 -0.05 -0.97
CA THR A 433 11.20 0.05 0.13
C THR A 433 9.95 -0.76 -0.16
N SER A 434 9.41 -0.67 -1.39
CA SER A 434 8.20 -1.38 -1.82
C SER A 434 8.37 -2.90 -1.78
N ILE A 435 9.55 -3.42 -2.11
CA ILE A 435 9.85 -4.86 -1.96
C ILE A 435 9.76 -5.29 -0.50
N LEU A 436 10.44 -4.57 0.41
CA LEU A 436 10.46 -4.96 1.83
C LEU A 436 9.08 -4.85 2.48
N GLY A 437 8.33 -3.78 2.20
CA GLY A 437 6.95 -3.63 2.66
C GLY A 437 6.04 -4.75 2.15
N SER A 438 6.12 -5.10 0.86
CA SER A 438 5.31 -6.18 0.26
C SER A 438 5.68 -7.56 0.80
N LEU A 439 6.95 -7.82 1.11
CA LEU A 439 7.39 -9.05 1.78
C LEU A 439 6.82 -9.16 3.19
N ALA A 440 6.82 -8.06 3.94
CA ALA A 440 6.25 -8.01 5.28
C ALA A 440 4.73 -8.24 5.26
N ALA A 441 4.00 -7.56 4.37
CA ALA A 441 2.57 -7.79 4.19
C ALA A 441 2.26 -9.25 3.83
N ALA A 442 3.02 -9.83 2.89
CA ALA A 442 2.85 -11.22 2.48
C ALA A 442 3.16 -12.23 3.61
N GLU A 443 4.07 -11.92 4.51
CA GLU A 443 4.35 -12.75 5.69
C GLU A 443 3.22 -12.64 6.71
N GLN A 444 2.74 -11.41 6.98
CA GLN A 444 1.68 -11.15 7.96
C GLN A 444 0.41 -11.94 7.66
N ILE A 445 -0.06 -11.97 6.41
CA ILE A 445 -1.31 -12.63 6.02
C ILE A 445 -1.28 -14.17 6.05
N LYS A 446 -0.15 -14.78 6.39
CA LYS A 446 -0.04 -16.24 6.62
C LYS A 446 -0.61 -16.69 7.95
N PHE A 447 -0.87 -15.75 8.86
CA PHE A 447 -1.30 -16.04 10.23
C PHE A 447 -2.64 -15.38 10.51
N VAL A 448 -3.35 -15.87 11.53
CA VAL A 448 -4.53 -15.20 12.08
C VAL A 448 -4.04 -14.21 13.15
N GLY A 449 -4.61 -13.00 13.15
CA GLY A 449 -4.21 -11.92 14.05
C GLY A 449 -2.84 -11.31 13.70
N HIS A 450 -2.23 -10.64 14.66
CA HIS A 450 -1.02 -9.84 14.47
C HIS A 450 0.24 -10.60 14.90
N LYS A 451 1.17 -10.83 13.98
CA LYS A 451 2.46 -11.49 14.24
C LYS A 451 3.62 -10.52 14.05
N LEU A 452 4.49 -10.44 15.04
CA LEU A 452 5.70 -9.63 14.95
C LEU A 452 6.70 -10.25 13.99
N ILE A 453 7.16 -9.46 13.02
CA ILE A 453 8.17 -9.84 12.03
C ILE A 453 9.53 -9.40 12.56
N THR A 454 10.45 -10.37 12.73
CA THR A 454 11.80 -10.11 13.21
C THR A 454 12.77 -9.83 12.05
N ASN A 455 13.92 -9.26 12.36
CA ASN A 455 15.02 -9.08 11.40
C ASN A 455 15.36 -10.39 10.65
N LYS A 456 15.48 -11.51 11.38
CA LYS A 456 15.76 -12.84 10.82
C LYS A 456 14.70 -13.28 9.80
N ILE A 457 13.42 -12.99 10.09
CA ILE A 457 12.32 -13.31 9.16
C ILE A 457 12.47 -12.47 7.89
N LEU A 458 12.68 -11.15 8.00
CA LEU A 458 12.85 -10.26 6.83
C LEU A 458 14.03 -10.68 5.96
N VAL A 459 15.19 -10.96 6.56
CA VAL A 459 16.39 -11.44 5.83
C VAL A 459 16.08 -12.75 5.10
N ASN A 460 15.41 -13.69 5.74
CA ASN A 460 15.01 -14.95 5.11
C ASN A 460 14.04 -14.75 3.93
N LEU A 461 13.14 -13.78 4.02
CA LEU A 461 12.22 -13.43 2.93
C LEU A 461 12.97 -12.82 1.75
N VAL A 462 13.94 -11.93 1.99
CA VAL A 462 14.77 -11.33 0.94
C VAL A 462 15.61 -12.41 0.22
N ASN A 463 16.11 -13.41 0.92
CA ASN A 463 16.88 -14.50 0.30
C ASN A 463 16.05 -15.35 -0.68
N LYS A 464 14.71 -15.37 -0.53
CA LYS A 464 13.79 -16.17 -1.35
C LYS A 464 13.33 -15.46 -2.64
N ILE A 465 13.55 -14.18 -2.79
CA ILE A 465 13.24 -13.42 -4.00
C ILE A 465 14.48 -13.34 -4.90
#